data_e77c86c85ed8424d57209f673a99423b
#
_entry.id   e77c86c85ed8424d57209f673a99423b
#
_cell.length_a   1.000
_cell.length_b   1.000
_cell.length_c   1.000
_cell.angle_alpha   90.00
_cell.angle_beta   90.00
_cell.angle_gamma   90.00
#
_symmetry.space_group_name_H-M   'P 1'
#
loop_
_entity.id
_entity.type
_entity.pdbx_description
1 polymer ?
#
loop_
_entity_poly.entity_id
_entity_poly.type
_entity_poly.pdbx_seq_one_letter_code
_entity_poly.pdbx_strand_id
1 'polypeptide(L)'
;MPLILIHAKYTLLEAFFGLCIGVGLAFVIATLMERFLMIDRALYPLLIITQTIPTIAIAPVLVLWMGFGMAPKIALVVITTFFPIAVGLLDGYKSVDRDAVNLMRSMGASKVQIFRHLKFPAALNHFFSGLKISASYAVVGAVVAEWLGGFNGLGVYMTRVKKAYAFDRMFAVIIFIVIISLLLMLAVNIIRRISMPWIRVEKEEKES
;
A
#
# COMPACT_ATOMS: atom_id res chain seq x y z
N MET A 1 25.10 -7.55 15.06
CA MET A 1 24.33 -8.12 13.93
C MET A 1 23.06 -8.87 14.36
N PRO A 2 23.04 -9.85 15.29
CA PRO A 2 21.81 -10.60 15.59
C PRO A 2 20.67 -9.72 16.13
N LEU A 3 20.96 -8.66 16.88
CA LEU A 3 19.94 -7.78 17.45
C LEU A 3 19.15 -7.00 16.39
N ILE A 4 19.81 -6.46 15.35
CA ILE A 4 19.15 -5.73 14.26
C ILE A 4 18.21 -6.66 13.49
N LEU A 5 18.58 -7.91 13.25
CA LEU A 5 17.77 -8.89 12.54
C LEU A 5 16.48 -9.24 13.31
N ILE A 6 16.57 -9.33 14.64
CA ILE A 6 15.37 -9.53 15.48
C ILE A 6 14.41 -8.33 15.33
N HIS A 7 14.91 -7.11 15.44
CA HIS A 7 14.10 -5.90 15.26
C HIS A 7 13.53 -5.80 13.84
N ALA A 8 14.31 -6.14 12.81
CA ALA A 8 13.86 -6.15 11.42
C ALA A 8 12.71 -7.13 11.17
N LYS A 9 12.74 -8.31 11.79
CA LYS A 9 11.65 -9.29 11.70
C LYS A 9 10.31 -8.70 12.15
N TYR A 10 10.28 -7.97 13.26
CA TYR A 10 9.04 -7.35 13.76
C TYR A 10 8.54 -6.26 12.81
N THR A 11 9.40 -5.35 12.37
CA THR A 11 9.05 -4.30 11.40
C THR A 11 8.52 -4.91 10.09
N LEU A 12 9.15 -5.97 9.58
CA LEU A 12 8.69 -6.67 8.38
C LEU A 12 7.33 -7.35 8.57
N LEU A 13 7.09 -7.97 9.72
CA LEU A 13 5.77 -8.56 10.02
C LEU A 13 4.68 -7.49 10.09
N GLU A 14 4.94 -6.38 10.79
CA GLU A 14 4.01 -5.25 10.89
C GLU A 14 3.72 -4.64 9.51
N ALA A 15 4.76 -4.40 8.71
CA ALA A 15 4.63 -3.90 7.35
C ALA A 15 3.87 -4.88 6.43
N PHE A 16 4.18 -6.17 6.50
CA PHE A 16 3.55 -7.21 5.68
C PHE A 16 2.06 -7.35 6.00
N PHE A 17 1.71 -7.55 7.27
CA PHE A 17 0.30 -7.70 7.65
C PHE A 17 -0.49 -6.41 7.38
N GLY A 18 0.08 -5.25 7.67
CA GLY A 18 -0.56 -3.96 7.37
C GLY A 18 -0.78 -3.76 5.87
N LEU A 19 0.21 -4.08 5.04
CA LEU A 19 0.09 -3.99 3.59
C LEU A 19 -0.96 -4.98 3.05
N CYS A 20 -0.97 -6.24 3.50
CA CYS A 20 -1.95 -7.23 3.07
C CYS A 20 -3.38 -6.82 3.41
N ILE A 21 -3.61 -6.34 4.64
CA ILE A 21 -4.93 -5.85 5.06
C ILE A 21 -5.30 -4.58 4.27
N GLY A 22 -4.36 -3.65 4.10
CA GLY A 22 -4.55 -2.43 3.30
C GLY A 22 -4.94 -2.73 1.86
N VAL A 23 -4.27 -3.69 1.20
CA VAL A 23 -4.62 -4.18 -0.15
C VAL A 23 -6.03 -4.75 -0.18
N GLY A 24 -6.37 -5.63 0.76
CA GLY A 24 -7.70 -6.25 0.83
C GLY A 24 -8.81 -5.22 0.99
N LEU A 25 -8.66 -4.28 1.93
CA LEU A 25 -9.61 -3.19 2.16
C LEU A 25 -9.72 -2.26 0.95
N ALA A 26 -8.59 -1.87 0.36
CA ALA A 26 -8.58 -1.01 -0.82
C ALA A 26 -9.31 -1.66 -2.00
N PHE A 27 -9.11 -2.96 -2.20
CA PHE A 27 -9.77 -3.70 -3.26
C PHE A 27 -11.28 -3.75 -3.06
N VAL A 28 -11.74 -4.09 -1.86
CA VAL A 28 -13.17 -4.14 -1.53
C VAL A 28 -13.81 -2.76 -1.69
N ILE A 29 -13.22 -1.72 -1.09
CA ILE A 29 -13.80 -0.38 -1.10
C ILE A 29 -13.78 0.22 -2.51
N ALA A 30 -12.68 0.14 -3.25
CA ALA A 30 -12.60 0.64 -4.62
C ALA A 30 -13.60 -0.07 -5.56
N THR A 31 -13.79 -1.38 -5.39
CA THR A 31 -14.78 -2.13 -6.18
C THR A 31 -16.21 -1.73 -5.83
N LEU A 32 -16.52 -1.50 -4.55
CA LEU A 32 -17.82 -0.99 -4.11
C LEU A 32 -18.09 0.42 -4.65
N MET A 33 -17.09 1.30 -4.62
CA MET A 33 -17.18 2.65 -5.17
C MET A 33 -17.41 2.62 -6.70
N GLU A 34 -16.71 1.76 -7.42
CA GLU A 34 -16.94 1.58 -8.87
C GLU A 34 -18.37 1.04 -9.16
N ARG A 35 -18.88 0.16 -8.31
CA ARG A 35 -20.20 -0.44 -8.50
C ARG A 35 -21.36 0.51 -8.18
N PHE A 36 -21.20 1.36 -7.15
CA PHE A 36 -22.26 2.20 -6.60
C PHE A 36 -21.81 3.66 -6.56
N LEU A 37 -22.36 4.48 -7.46
CA LEU A 37 -22.04 5.90 -7.57
C LEU A 37 -22.29 6.69 -6.26
N MET A 38 -23.29 6.29 -5.48
CA MET A 38 -23.54 6.91 -4.17
C MET A 38 -22.40 6.69 -3.19
N ILE A 39 -21.81 5.47 -3.19
CA ILE A 39 -20.67 5.13 -2.36
C ILE A 39 -19.43 5.91 -2.83
N ASP A 40 -19.20 6.02 -4.14
CA ASP A 40 -18.09 6.80 -4.70
C ASP A 40 -18.17 8.25 -4.24
N ARG A 41 -19.34 8.90 -4.41
CA ARG A 41 -19.55 10.30 -4.00
C ARG A 41 -19.42 10.54 -2.50
N ALA A 42 -19.80 9.57 -1.67
CA ALA A 42 -19.70 9.68 -0.22
C ALA A 42 -18.28 9.41 0.30
N LEU A 43 -17.61 8.37 -0.21
CA LEU A 43 -16.30 7.94 0.31
C LEU A 43 -15.13 8.68 -0.34
N TYR A 44 -15.23 9.13 -1.59
CA TYR A 44 -14.11 9.79 -2.27
C TYR A 44 -13.58 11.03 -1.53
N PRO A 45 -14.43 11.97 -1.04
CA PRO A 45 -13.95 13.08 -0.21
C PRO A 45 -13.29 12.62 1.09
N LEU A 46 -13.82 11.56 1.73
CA LEU A 46 -13.23 11.01 2.95
C LEU A 46 -11.84 10.42 2.69
N LEU A 47 -11.65 9.74 1.56
CA LEU A 47 -10.34 9.24 1.15
C LEU A 47 -9.32 10.38 1.04
N ILE A 48 -9.69 11.51 0.43
CA ILE A 48 -8.81 12.67 0.32
C ILE A 48 -8.49 13.25 1.69
N ILE A 49 -9.49 13.41 2.56
CA ILE A 49 -9.31 13.96 3.91
C ILE A 49 -8.34 13.08 4.72
N THR A 50 -8.41 11.76 4.62
CA THR A 50 -7.50 10.87 5.37
C THR A 50 -6.03 11.13 5.05
N GLN A 51 -5.70 11.64 3.86
CA GLN A 51 -4.33 11.96 3.46
C GLN A 51 -3.84 13.32 3.99
N THR A 52 -4.74 14.19 4.43
CA THR A 52 -4.37 15.48 5.00
C THR A 52 -3.95 15.36 6.46
N ILE A 53 -4.30 14.25 7.12
CA ILE A 53 -3.97 14.03 8.53
C ILE A 53 -2.55 13.46 8.62
N PRO A 54 -1.62 14.12 9.33
CA PRO A 54 -0.28 13.60 9.53
C PRO A 54 -0.32 12.23 10.23
N THR A 55 0.24 11.21 9.62
CA THR A 55 0.24 9.83 10.15
C THR A 55 0.89 9.73 11.53
N ILE A 56 1.91 10.57 11.79
CA ILE A 56 2.57 10.65 13.09
C ILE A 56 1.62 11.16 14.20
N ALA A 57 0.59 11.94 13.85
CA ALA A 57 -0.40 12.42 14.80
C ALA A 57 -1.48 11.35 15.11
N ILE A 58 -1.77 10.45 14.16
CA ILE A 58 -2.72 9.34 14.35
C ILE A 58 -2.13 8.26 15.25
N ALA A 59 -0.84 8.03 15.15
CA ALA A 59 -0.19 6.90 15.82
C ALA A 59 -0.38 6.88 17.37
N PRO A 60 -0.25 8.00 18.13
CA PRO A 60 -0.58 8.02 19.57
C PRO A 60 -2.04 7.66 19.87
N VAL A 61 -2.97 8.11 19.03
CA VAL A 61 -4.40 7.83 19.18
C VAL A 61 -4.68 6.33 19.04
N LEU A 62 -4.05 5.69 18.06
CA LEU A 62 -4.16 4.24 17.87
C LEU A 62 -3.61 3.47 19.07
N VAL A 63 -2.49 3.91 19.65
CA VAL A 63 -1.92 3.30 20.86
C VAL A 63 -2.85 3.48 22.06
N LEU A 64 -3.50 4.63 22.21
CA LEU A 64 -4.48 4.86 23.29
C LEU A 64 -5.71 3.95 23.17
N TRP A 65 -6.19 3.69 21.95
CA TRP A 65 -7.38 2.85 21.72
C TRP A 65 -7.09 1.35 21.72
N MET A 66 -5.95 0.95 21.15
CA MET A 66 -5.62 -0.46 20.91
C MET A 66 -4.56 -1.01 21.88
N GLY A 67 -3.99 -0.15 22.75
CA GLY A 67 -2.91 -0.51 23.66
C GLY A 67 -1.55 -0.62 22.99
N PHE A 68 -0.56 -1.03 23.79
CA PHE A 68 0.80 -1.27 23.32
C PHE A 68 0.91 -2.68 22.72
N GLY A 69 1.31 -2.77 21.45
CA GLY A 69 1.47 -4.07 20.79
C GLY A 69 1.66 -3.94 19.28
N MET A 70 1.41 -5.02 18.56
CA MET A 70 1.48 -5.02 17.08
C MET A 70 0.22 -4.40 16.45
N ALA A 71 -0.93 -4.48 17.11
CA ALA A 71 -2.21 -4.05 16.55
C ALA A 71 -2.23 -2.57 16.11
N PRO A 72 -1.88 -1.56 16.96
CA PRO A 72 -1.86 -0.16 16.55
C PRO A 72 -0.86 0.12 15.43
N LYS A 73 0.25 -0.61 15.38
CA LYS A 73 1.28 -0.46 14.36
C LYS A 73 0.80 -0.97 13.01
N ILE A 74 0.18 -2.16 13.01
CA ILE A 74 -0.46 -2.72 11.81
C ILE A 74 -1.58 -1.78 11.33
N ALA A 75 -2.40 -1.25 12.24
CA ALA A 75 -3.46 -0.29 11.89
C ALA A 75 -2.90 0.98 11.22
N LEU A 76 -1.79 1.53 11.72
CA LEU A 76 -1.14 2.68 11.10
C LEU A 76 -0.63 2.34 9.69
N VAL A 77 -0.02 1.17 9.51
CA VAL A 77 0.42 0.70 8.18
C VAL A 77 -0.76 0.54 7.24
N VAL A 78 -1.88 -0.03 7.71
CA VAL A 78 -3.12 -0.13 6.91
C VAL A 78 -3.57 1.25 6.42
N ILE A 79 -3.66 2.23 7.32
CA ILE A 79 -4.10 3.59 6.98
C ILE A 79 -3.18 4.22 5.92
N THR A 80 -1.86 4.08 6.06
CA THR A 80 -0.89 4.68 5.14
C THR A 80 -0.83 4.01 3.77
N THR A 81 -1.10 2.70 3.71
CA THR A 81 -0.99 1.91 2.47
C THR A 81 -2.30 1.81 1.70
N PHE A 82 -3.42 1.94 2.39
CA PHE A 82 -4.76 1.82 1.83
C PHE A 82 -5.03 2.83 0.70
N PHE A 83 -4.74 4.10 0.94
CA PHE A 83 -5.12 5.19 0.03
C PHE A 83 -4.46 5.08 -1.36
N PRO A 84 -3.12 4.95 -1.51
CA PRO A 84 -2.51 4.87 -2.84
C PRO A 84 -3.02 3.68 -3.65
N ILE A 85 -3.38 2.58 -2.98
CA ILE A 85 -3.93 1.39 -3.63
C ILE A 85 -5.38 1.64 -4.07
N ALA A 86 -6.21 2.22 -3.18
CA ALA A 86 -7.61 2.49 -3.46
C ALA A 86 -7.77 3.49 -4.60
N VAL A 87 -7.02 4.60 -4.58
CA VAL A 87 -7.02 5.60 -5.65
C VAL A 87 -6.48 5.00 -6.95
N GLY A 88 -5.38 4.25 -6.90
CA GLY A 88 -4.87 3.56 -8.08
C GLY A 88 -5.92 2.64 -8.73
N LEU A 89 -6.64 1.85 -7.94
CA LEU A 89 -7.72 1.02 -8.46
C LEU A 89 -8.85 1.83 -9.08
N LEU A 90 -9.30 2.91 -8.40
CA LEU A 90 -10.36 3.78 -8.89
C LEU A 90 -9.99 4.47 -10.21
N ASP A 91 -8.77 5.00 -10.29
CA ASP A 91 -8.26 5.62 -11.52
C ASP A 91 -8.16 4.60 -12.64
N GLY A 92 -7.71 3.37 -12.32
CA GLY A 92 -7.66 2.29 -13.27
C GLY A 92 -9.05 1.87 -13.78
N TYR A 93 -10.06 1.81 -12.93
CA TYR A 93 -11.44 1.54 -13.37
C TYR A 93 -12.02 2.65 -14.23
N LYS A 94 -11.63 3.91 -13.98
CA LYS A 94 -12.08 5.10 -14.72
C LYS A 94 -11.29 5.32 -16.02
N SER A 95 -10.10 4.74 -16.18
CA SER A 95 -9.23 4.90 -17.36
C SER A 95 -9.72 4.14 -18.60
N VAL A 96 -10.69 3.27 -18.44
CA VAL A 96 -11.23 2.45 -19.54
C VAL A 96 -12.00 3.31 -20.53
N ASP A 97 -11.71 3.11 -21.82
CA ASP A 97 -12.40 3.78 -22.91
C ASP A 97 -13.91 3.52 -22.87
N ARG A 98 -14.67 4.60 -22.97
CA ARG A 98 -16.13 4.57 -22.99
C ARG A 98 -16.68 3.84 -24.21
N ASP A 99 -16.01 3.95 -25.35
CA ASP A 99 -16.43 3.28 -26.58
C ASP A 99 -16.26 1.77 -26.48
N ALA A 100 -15.18 1.30 -25.86
CA ALA A 100 -15.00 -0.12 -25.55
C ALA A 100 -16.11 -0.64 -24.61
N VAL A 101 -16.49 0.13 -23.59
CA VAL A 101 -17.61 -0.21 -22.69
C VAL A 101 -18.94 -0.25 -23.46
N ASN A 102 -19.19 0.71 -24.34
CA ASN A 102 -20.40 0.77 -25.13
C ASN A 102 -20.48 -0.36 -26.16
N LEU A 103 -19.36 -0.70 -26.79
CA LEU A 103 -19.26 -1.85 -27.69
C LEU A 103 -19.63 -3.15 -26.98
N MET A 104 -19.04 -3.42 -25.81
CA MET A 104 -19.41 -4.61 -25.03
C MET A 104 -20.89 -4.63 -24.64
N ARG A 105 -21.48 -3.48 -24.33
CA ARG A 105 -22.93 -3.39 -24.05
C ARG A 105 -23.77 -3.72 -25.29
N SER A 106 -23.40 -3.21 -26.45
CA SER A 106 -24.08 -3.49 -27.72
C SER A 106 -24.01 -4.98 -28.08
N MET A 107 -22.96 -5.67 -27.67
CA MET A 107 -22.80 -7.14 -27.79
C MET A 107 -23.58 -7.92 -26.72
N GLY A 108 -24.35 -7.25 -25.86
CA GLY A 108 -25.15 -7.89 -24.81
C GLY A 108 -24.38 -8.26 -23.54
N ALA A 109 -23.16 -7.73 -23.34
CA ALA A 109 -22.37 -8.05 -22.14
C ALA A 109 -23.02 -7.47 -20.87
N SER A 110 -23.08 -8.29 -19.82
CA SER A 110 -23.55 -7.89 -18.50
C SER A 110 -22.53 -6.95 -17.81
N LYS A 111 -22.97 -6.20 -16.79
CA LYS A 111 -22.08 -5.34 -15.99
C LYS A 111 -20.90 -6.10 -15.37
N VAL A 112 -21.13 -7.36 -14.96
CA VAL A 112 -20.09 -8.22 -14.39
C VAL A 112 -19.06 -8.64 -15.45
N GLN A 113 -19.52 -8.94 -16.66
CA GLN A 113 -18.62 -9.27 -17.77
C GLN A 113 -17.76 -8.10 -18.17
N ILE A 114 -18.33 -6.87 -18.27
CA ILE A 114 -17.60 -5.65 -18.55
C ILE A 114 -16.55 -5.38 -17.45
N PHE A 115 -16.93 -5.54 -16.17
CA PHE A 115 -16.00 -5.38 -15.07
C PHE A 115 -14.84 -6.38 -15.16
N ARG A 116 -15.16 -7.69 -15.31
CA ARG A 116 -14.15 -8.76 -15.26
C ARG A 116 -13.21 -8.77 -16.47
N HIS A 117 -13.71 -8.46 -17.67
CA HIS A 117 -12.94 -8.59 -18.90
C HIS A 117 -12.33 -7.27 -19.40
N LEU A 118 -12.84 -6.13 -18.94
CA LEU A 118 -12.37 -4.84 -19.41
C LEU A 118 -11.82 -3.97 -18.27
N LYS A 119 -12.64 -3.65 -17.25
CA LYS A 119 -12.24 -2.70 -16.20
C LYS A 119 -11.18 -3.26 -15.24
N PHE A 120 -11.35 -4.50 -14.79
CA PHE A 120 -10.42 -5.12 -13.86
C PHE A 120 -9.01 -5.31 -14.46
N PRO A 121 -8.84 -5.86 -15.68
CA PRO A 121 -7.53 -5.94 -16.32
C PRO A 121 -6.87 -4.59 -16.53
N ALA A 122 -7.63 -3.57 -16.97
CA ALA A 122 -7.12 -2.21 -17.15
C ALA A 122 -6.64 -1.60 -15.81
N ALA A 123 -7.35 -1.86 -14.72
CA ALA A 123 -6.99 -1.34 -13.41
C ALA A 123 -5.71 -1.96 -12.82
N LEU A 124 -5.28 -3.14 -13.27
CA LEU A 124 -4.10 -3.81 -12.70
C LEU A 124 -2.83 -2.96 -12.81
N ASN A 125 -2.66 -2.22 -13.91
CA ASN A 125 -1.51 -1.32 -14.09
C ASN A 125 -1.45 -0.24 -12.98
N HIS A 126 -2.58 0.41 -12.76
CA HIS A 126 -2.74 1.45 -11.74
C HIS A 126 -2.65 0.87 -10.33
N PHE A 127 -3.24 -0.30 -10.11
CA PHE A 127 -3.12 -1.06 -8.86
C PHE A 127 -1.66 -1.33 -8.49
N PHE A 128 -0.85 -1.87 -9.41
CA PHE A 128 0.56 -2.15 -9.12
C PHE A 128 1.38 -0.87 -8.93
N SER A 129 1.01 0.23 -9.56
CA SER A 129 1.63 1.53 -9.31
C SER A 129 1.33 2.02 -7.90
N GLY A 130 0.08 1.95 -7.44
CA GLY A 130 -0.32 2.24 -6.07
C GLY A 130 0.33 1.30 -5.06
N LEU A 131 0.36 -0.01 -5.36
CA LEU A 131 0.97 -1.02 -4.50
C LEU A 131 2.48 -0.79 -4.32
N LYS A 132 3.19 -0.37 -5.36
CA LYS A 132 4.62 -0.03 -5.28
C LYS A 132 4.88 1.13 -4.32
N ILE A 133 4.05 2.18 -4.38
CA ILE A 133 4.12 3.32 -3.45
C ILE A 133 3.82 2.84 -2.03
N SER A 134 2.75 2.08 -1.87
CA SER A 134 2.32 1.54 -0.58
C SER A 134 3.32 0.59 0.06
N ALA A 135 4.08 -0.18 -0.72
CA ALA A 135 5.14 -1.04 -0.21
C ALA A 135 6.24 -0.23 0.50
N SER A 136 6.61 0.94 -0.04
CA SER A 136 7.55 1.85 0.64
C SER A 136 6.94 2.44 1.90
N TYR A 137 5.69 2.89 1.83
CA TYR A 137 4.98 3.46 2.98
C TYR A 137 4.71 2.44 4.09
N ALA A 138 4.59 1.15 3.77
CA ALA A 138 4.40 0.11 4.76
C ALA A 138 5.57 0.02 5.75
N VAL A 139 6.82 0.06 5.24
CA VAL A 139 8.01 0.03 6.09
C VAL A 139 8.15 1.32 6.89
N VAL A 140 7.97 2.48 6.23
CA VAL A 140 8.06 3.78 6.89
C VAL A 140 6.98 3.92 7.96
N GLY A 141 5.74 3.52 7.67
CA GLY A 141 4.62 3.53 8.62
C GLY A 141 4.86 2.65 9.82
N ALA A 142 5.40 1.43 9.63
CA ALA A 142 5.78 0.55 10.73
C ALA A 142 6.85 1.20 11.62
N VAL A 143 7.92 1.73 11.04
CA VAL A 143 9.00 2.42 11.79
C VAL A 143 8.48 3.61 12.57
N VAL A 144 7.60 4.43 11.99
CA VAL A 144 6.98 5.58 12.66
C VAL A 144 6.09 5.14 13.83
N ALA A 145 5.30 4.08 13.63
CA ALA A 145 4.47 3.52 14.70
C ALA A 145 5.32 2.97 15.86
N GLU A 146 6.44 2.36 15.55
CA GLU A 146 7.39 1.81 16.53
C GLU A 146 8.06 2.89 17.39
N TRP A 147 8.19 4.14 16.92
CA TRP A 147 8.74 5.24 17.72
C TRP A 147 7.88 5.58 18.94
N LEU A 148 6.59 5.31 18.88
CA LEU A 148 5.64 5.66 19.95
C LEU A 148 5.57 4.65 21.07
N GLY A 149 6.15 3.47 20.87
CA GLY A 149 6.21 2.46 21.90
C GLY A 149 6.30 1.05 21.36
N GLY A 150 6.82 0.19 22.20
CA GLY A 150 7.02 -1.22 21.90
C GLY A 150 8.38 -1.70 22.36
N PHE A 151 8.55 -3.02 22.37
CA PHE A 151 9.78 -3.66 22.81
C PHE A 151 10.69 -3.99 21.64
N ASN A 152 10.14 -4.20 20.44
CA ASN A 152 10.83 -4.66 19.26
C ASN A 152 10.43 -3.85 18.03
N GLY A 153 11.34 -3.81 17.04
CA GLY A 153 11.21 -3.10 15.78
C GLY A 153 12.40 -2.19 15.50
N LEU A 154 12.65 -1.89 14.21
CA LEU A 154 13.77 -1.04 13.78
C LEU A 154 13.60 0.39 14.29
N GLY A 155 12.38 0.92 14.34
CA GLY A 155 12.09 2.23 14.90
C GLY A 155 12.35 2.29 16.41
N VAL A 156 12.02 1.23 17.16
CA VAL A 156 12.37 1.10 18.58
C VAL A 156 13.88 1.08 18.75
N TYR A 157 14.59 0.29 17.95
CA TYR A 157 16.05 0.26 17.99
C TYR A 157 16.67 1.62 17.66
N MET A 158 16.14 2.30 16.64
CA MET A 158 16.55 3.64 16.24
C MET A 158 16.39 4.66 17.38
N THR A 159 15.28 4.62 18.14
CA THR A 159 15.10 5.52 19.30
C THR A 159 16.06 5.20 20.43
N ARG A 160 16.41 3.93 20.65
CA ARG A 160 17.39 3.52 21.67
C ARG A 160 18.79 4.02 21.33
N VAL A 161 19.26 3.79 20.09
CA VAL A 161 20.60 4.25 19.67
C VAL A 161 20.71 5.75 19.61
N LYS A 162 19.61 6.45 19.26
CA LYS A 162 19.51 7.91 19.32
C LYS A 162 19.70 8.43 20.74
N LYS A 163 19.03 7.83 21.74
CA LYS A 163 19.18 8.18 23.16
C LYS A 163 20.57 7.91 23.71
N ALA A 164 21.27 6.91 23.15
CA ALA A 164 22.65 6.57 23.51
C ALA A 164 23.70 7.40 22.75
N TYR A 165 23.27 8.37 21.91
CA TYR A 165 24.14 9.19 21.05
C TYR A 165 25.05 8.37 20.11
N ALA A 166 24.64 7.11 19.79
CA ALA A 166 25.36 6.21 18.88
C ALA A 166 24.92 6.48 17.43
N PHE A 167 25.34 7.62 16.87
CA PHE A 167 24.91 8.10 15.55
C PHE A 167 25.34 7.17 14.41
N ASP A 168 26.51 6.53 14.53
CA ASP A 168 27.01 5.48 13.62
C ASP A 168 25.99 4.36 13.43
N ARG A 169 25.44 3.86 14.53
CA ARG A 169 24.40 2.81 14.52
C ARG A 169 23.07 3.33 14.01
N MET A 170 22.73 4.56 14.30
CA MET A 170 21.51 5.19 13.79
C MET A 170 21.53 5.28 12.26
N PHE A 171 22.63 5.75 11.65
CA PHE A 171 22.79 5.78 10.21
C PHE A 171 22.75 4.37 9.58
N ALA A 172 23.39 3.39 10.23
CA ALA A 172 23.35 2.01 9.78
C ALA A 172 21.89 1.46 9.73
N VAL A 173 21.07 1.78 10.72
CA VAL A 173 19.64 1.37 10.72
C VAL A 173 18.86 2.07 9.63
N ILE A 174 19.09 3.35 9.38
CA ILE A 174 18.44 4.11 8.30
C ILE A 174 18.75 3.44 6.95
N ILE A 175 20.02 3.16 6.68
CA ILE A 175 20.44 2.45 5.45
C ILE A 175 19.75 1.09 5.35
N PHE A 176 19.68 0.34 6.45
CA PHE A 176 19.02 -0.95 6.49
C PHE A 176 17.51 -0.87 6.19
N ILE A 177 16.81 0.14 6.72
CA ILE A 177 15.40 0.43 6.42
C ILE A 177 15.22 0.73 4.92
N VAL A 178 16.11 1.54 4.34
CA VAL A 178 16.08 1.85 2.90
C VAL A 178 16.25 0.57 2.06
N ILE A 179 17.21 -0.28 2.41
CA ILE A 179 17.42 -1.57 1.71
C ILE A 179 16.17 -2.45 1.76
N ILE A 180 15.54 -2.58 2.93
CA ILE A 180 14.30 -3.36 3.10
C ILE A 180 13.19 -2.77 2.23
N SER A 181 13.01 -1.46 2.22
CA SER A 181 11.99 -0.79 1.41
C SER A 181 12.21 -1.03 -0.09
N LEU A 182 13.46 -0.94 -0.55
CA LEU A 182 13.82 -1.22 -1.95
C LEU A 182 13.59 -2.70 -2.32
N LEU A 183 13.89 -3.63 -1.42
CA LEU A 183 13.64 -5.06 -1.63
C LEU A 183 12.13 -5.35 -1.73
N LEU A 184 11.31 -4.71 -0.90
CA LEU A 184 9.84 -4.82 -1.00
C LEU A 184 9.32 -4.24 -2.32
N MET A 185 9.80 -3.07 -2.75
CA MET A 185 9.45 -2.51 -4.05
C MET A 185 9.87 -3.43 -5.21
N LEU A 186 11.04 -4.04 -5.12
CA LEU A 186 11.51 -5.02 -6.10
C LEU A 186 10.59 -6.25 -6.14
N ALA A 187 10.21 -6.78 -4.99
CA ALA A 187 9.27 -7.90 -4.90
C ALA A 187 7.92 -7.56 -5.57
N VAL A 188 7.36 -6.36 -5.32
CA VAL A 188 6.14 -5.89 -6.00
C VAL A 188 6.33 -5.80 -7.51
N ASN A 189 7.48 -5.30 -7.99
CA ASN A 189 7.77 -5.23 -9.42
C ASN A 189 7.88 -6.63 -10.06
N ILE A 190 8.44 -7.60 -9.35
CA ILE A 190 8.52 -9.00 -9.81
C ILE A 190 7.12 -9.58 -9.91
N ILE A 191 6.28 -9.42 -8.86
CA ILE A 191 4.89 -9.88 -8.86
C ILE A 191 4.12 -9.23 -10.04
N ARG A 192 4.27 -7.92 -10.27
CA ARG A 192 3.68 -7.23 -11.40
C ARG A 192 4.06 -7.88 -12.73
N ARG A 193 5.35 -8.15 -12.94
CA ARG A 193 5.85 -8.76 -14.19
C ARG A 193 5.28 -10.16 -14.44
N ILE A 194 5.07 -10.94 -13.37
CA ILE A 194 4.50 -12.28 -13.44
C ILE A 194 2.98 -12.22 -13.68
N SER A 195 2.30 -11.28 -13.02
CA SER A 195 0.84 -11.13 -13.11
C SER A 195 0.35 -10.47 -14.40
N MET A 196 1.22 -9.77 -15.13
CA MET A 196 0.85 -8.98 -16.31
C MET A 196 1.81 -9.23 -17.50
N PRO A 197 1.85 -10.45 -18.05
CA PRO A 197 2.77 -10.79 -19.14
C PRO A 197 2.47 -10.03 -20.45
N TRP A 198 1.20 -9.62 -20.67
CA TRP A 198 0.75 -8.91 -21.88
C TRP A 198 1.36 -7.51 -22.05
N ILE A 199 1.82 -6.86 -20.98
CA ILE A 199 2.47 -5.54 -21.08
C ILE A 199 3.82 -5.60 -21.82
N ARG A 200 4.47 -6.76 -21.86
CA ARG A 200 5.71 -6.93 -22.63
C ARG A 200 5.48 -6.84 -24.13
N VAL A 201 4.41 -7.48 -24.59
CA VAL A 201 4.05 -7.52 -26.01
C VAL A 201 3.75 -6.10 -26.53
N GLU A 202 3.00 -5.32 -25.75
CA GLU A 202 2.62 -3.95 -26.12
C GLU A 202 3.82 -2.96 -26.17
N LYS A 203 4.90 -3.24 -25.44
CA LYS A 203 6.15 -2.45 -25.52
C LYS A 203 6.99 -2.82 -26.75
N GLU A 204 7.08 -4.09 -27.07
CA GLU A 204 7.83 -4.57 -28.24
C GLU A 204 7.18 -4.10 -29.54
N GLU A 205 5.84 -4.01 -29.61
CA GLU A 205 5.09 -3.47 -30.75
C GLU A 205 5.25 -1.94 -30.92
N LYS A 206 5.55 -1.19 -29.85
CA LYS A 206 5.76 0.28 -29.94
C LYS A 206 7.21 0.67 -30.23
N GLU A 207 8.15 -0.26 -30.08
CA GLU A 207 9.58 -0.07 -30.35
C GLU A 207 9.99 -0.64 -31.73
N SER A 208 9.10 -1.38 -32.41
CA SER A 208 9.23 -1.87 -33.79
C SER A 208 8.56 -0.94 -34.79
#